data_5205aa07de3cebfa411e754f94c68416
#
_entry.id   5205aa07de3cebfa411e754f94c68416
#
_cell.length_a   1.000
_cell.length_b   1.000
_cell.length_c   1.000
_cell.angle_alpha   90.00
_cell.angle_beta   90.00
_cell.angle_gamma   90.00
#
_symmetry.space_group_name_H-M   'P 1'
#
loop_
_entity.id
_entity.type
_entity.pdbx_description
1 polymer ?
#
loop_
_entity_poly.entity_id
_entity_poly.type
_entity_poly.pdbx_seq_one_letter_code
_entity_poly.pdbx_strand_id
1 'polypeptide(L)'
;VRQFRNYVRPDESAPFFDQLTVQTWYREPDFSSSYRRFWELECELSDAGKAIRFELASIWRLARDEEYAKWLKEIGTKAVQITFFGLEENTDYFTRRPGAFRDNIIATERLLEQGIYPRWQLFLTTSAISELEEFVHLVHRLNLEERAVQAGGKFTLFLNTPTPNGEAFSIEHLRPSVDVLGRLPKYLLDKTIEHFGATDINAACGKSEAEWFEELIECEEPYADLPWKLAFMITPDLGVFSNLGEMTPGWKLGNLKRDGISKIIQRYERDSLSGLHGMFHVPVRELAQEYGRPDSRLLYTESDVVRRWLRLWEDHAG
;
A
#
# COMPACT_ATOMS: atom_id res chain seq x y z
N VAL A 1 17.09 14.48 7.09
CA VAL A 1 16.17 14.91 8.15
C VAL A 1 16.48 16.33 8.58
N ARG A 2 17.69 16.65 9.05
CA ARG A 2 18.03 17.99 9.58
C ARG A 2 17.71 19.15 8.61
N GLN A 3 17.93 18.99 7.31
CA GLN A 3 17.57 20.01 6.31
C GLN A 3 16.06 20.23 6.23
N PHE A 4 15.24 19.18 6.32
CA PHE A 4 13.78 19.30 6.35
C PHE A 4 13.30 19.96 7.64
N ARG A 5 13.77 19.50 8.80
CA ARG A 5 13.36 20.05 10.10
C ARG A 5 13.63 21.55 10.23
N ASN A 6 14.74 22.01 9.70
CA ASN A 6 15.18 23.41 9.84
C ASN A 6 14.83 24.28 8.63
N TYR A 7 14.03 23.76 7.68
CA TYR A 7 13.66 24.56 6.53
C TYR A 7 12.57 25.56 6.91
N VAL A 8 12.85 26.83 6.62
CA VAL A 8 11.97 27.98 6.78
C VAL A 8 11.80 28.61 5.40
N ARG A 9 10.61 28.98 4.99
CA ARG A 9 10.41 29.72 3.76
C ARG A 9 11.07 31.12 3.88
N PRO A 10 11.53 31.71 2.75
CA PRO A 10 12.21 33.01 2.79
C PRO A 10 11.43 34.13 3.50
N ASP A 11 10.13 34.12 3.40
CA ASP A 11 9.23 35.17 3.92
C ASP A 11 8.53 34.76 5.22
N GLU A 12 8.91 33.65 5.83
CA GLU A 12 8.33 33.13 7.06
C GLU A 12 9.38 33.00 8.18
N SER A 13 8.93 32.96 9.43
CA SER A 13 9.77 32.77 10.60
C SER A 13 9.62 31.40 11.25
N ALA A 14 8.57 30.67 10.89
CA ALA A 14 8.29 29.32 11.40
C ALA A 14 8.83 28.23 10.47
N PRO A 15 9.22 27.07 11.00
CA PRO A 15 9.56 25.91 10.18
C PRO A 15 8.39 25.53 9.24
N PHE A 16 8.74 25.12 8.03
CA PHE A 16 7.76 24.65 7.04
C PHE A 16 7.02 23.38 7.49
N PHE A 17 7.71 22.50 8.20
CA PHE A 17 7.16 21.25 8.72
C PHE A 17 6.93 21.37 10.23
N ASP A 18 5.68 21.25 10.64
CA ASP A 18 5.31 21.24 12.07
C ASP A 18 5.82 19.98 12.78
N GLN A 19 5.80 18.85 12.07
CA GLN A 19 6.20 17.55 12.60
C GLN A 19 6.77 16.66 11.49
N LEU A 20 7.87 15.96 11.81
CA LEU A 20 8.47 14.97 10.93
C LEU A 20 8.36 13.57 11.53
N THR A 21 7.95 12.62 10.69
CA THR A 21 8.08 11.18 10.95
C THR A 21 9.05 10.60 9.94
N VAL A 22 10.00 9.80 10.41
CA VAL A 22 11.06 9.22 9.59
C VAL A 22 10.88 7.72 9.51
N GLN A 23 11.02 7.17 8.30
CA GLN A 23 11.05 5.74 8.03
C GLN A 23 12.26 5.43 7.15
N THR A 24 13.00 4.38 7.48
CA THR A 24 14.23 3.97 6.78
C THR A 24 14.00 2.84 5.76
N TRP A 25 12.75 2.56 5.42
CA TRP A 25 12.35 1.52 4.51
C TRP A 25 11.33 2.02 3.49
N TYR A 26 11.29 1.39 2.33
CA TYR A 26 10.35 1.73 1.27
C TYR A 26 9.36 0.60 0.96
N ARG A 27 9.87 -0.63 0.77
CA ARG A 27 9.03 -1.77 0.38
C ARG A 27 8.89 -2.81 1.50
N GLU A 28 10.01 -3.28 2.02
CA GLU A 28 10.02 -4.28 3.08
C GLU A 28 10.78 -3.73 4.29
N PRO A 29 10.08 -3.50 5.41
CA PRO A 29 10.72 -3.06 6.64
C PRO A 29 11.64 -4.17 7.18
N ASP A 30 12.67 -3.78 7.93
CA ASP A 30 13.51 -4.69 8.69
C ASP A 30 14.26 -5.76 7.85
N PHE A 31 14.39 -5.56 6.55
CA PHE A 31 15.16 -6.48 5.69
C PHE A 31 16.65 -6.51 6.08
N SER A 32 17.22 -5.37 6.47
CA SER A 32 18.61 -5.26 6.91
C SER A 32 18.88 -6.04 8.21
N SER A 33 20.07 -6.61 8.35
CA SER A 33 20.52 -7.19 9.62
C SER A 33 20.62 -6.17 10.76
N SER A 34 20.71 -4.88 10.42
CA SER A 34 20.72 -3.75 11.37
C SER A 34 19.34 -3.19 11.65
N TYR A 35 18.25 -3.95 11.45
CA TYR A 35 16.87 -3.47 11.58
C TYR A 35 16.56 -2.83 12.93
N ARG A 36 17.11 -3.33 14.05
CA ARG A 36 16.93 -2.73 15.38
C ARG A 36 17.53 -1.32 15.43
N ARG A 37 18.72 -1.13 14.86
CA ARG A 37 19.37 0.18 14.81
C ARG A 37 18.63 1.16 13.90
N PHE A 38 18.05 0.69 12.80
CA PHE A 38 17.20 1.52 11.94
C PHE A 38 15.93 1.93 12.66
N TRP A 39 15.30 1.04 13.40
CA TRP A 39 14.15 1.36 14.24
C TRP A 39 14.50 2.43 15.30
N GLU A 40 15.62 2.30 15.99
CA GLU A 40 16.11 3.30 16.94
C GLU A 40 16.31 4.66 16.25
N LEU A 41 16.93 4.68 15.06
CA LEU A 41 17.12 5.91 14.28
C LEU A 41 15.79 6.53 13.83
N GLU A 42 14.81 5.73 13.42
CA GLU A 42 13.47 6.20 13.08
C GLU A 42 12.82 6.90 14.30
N CYS A 43 12.93 6.30 15.47
CA CYS A 43 12.43 6.89 16.72
C CYS A 43 13.21 8.16 17.11
N GLU A 44 14.53 8.14 17.06
CA GLU A 44 15.40 9.30 17.38
C GLU A 44 15.16 10.48 16.42
N LEU A 45 14.89 10.20 15.15
CA LEU A 45 14.75 11.21 14.09
C LEU A 45 13.31 11.68 13.89
N SER A 46 12.33 10.98 14.44
CA SER A 46 10.92 11.40 14.40
C SER A 46 10.62 12.33 15.57
N ASP A 47 9.88 13.41 15.31
CA ASP A 47 9.60 14.42 16.34
C ASP A 47 8.72 13.91 17.48
N ALA A 48 7.88 12.90 17.22
CA ALA A 48 7.11 12.21 18.25
C ALA A 48 7.93 11.24 19.11
N GLY A 49 9.23 11.06 18.84
CA GLY A 49 10.09 10.06 19.49
C GLY A 49 9.62 8.62 19.24
N LYS A 50 8.74 8.42 18.26
CA LYS A 50 8.12 7.13 17.95
C LYS A 50 8.00 6.96 16.43
N ALA A 51 8.48 5.86 15.91
CA ALA A 51 8.30 5.49 14.51
C ALA A 51 6.90 4.91 14.27
N ILE A 52 6.44 4.98 13.01
CA ILE A 52 5.19 4.40 12.55
C ILE A 52 5.51 3.16 11.72
N ARG A 53 4.83 2.05 12.01
CA ARG A 53 5.11 0.78 11.34
C ARG A 53 3.99 0.29 10.40
N PHE A 54 2.83 0.88 10.41
CA PHE A 54 1.69 0.51 9.54
C PHE A 54 1.37 -0.99 9.53
N GLU A 55 1.63 -1.71 10.61
CA GLU A 55 1.44 -3.17 10.70
C GLU A 55 2.25 -3.98 9.66
N LEU A 56 3.34 -3.43 9.15
CA LEU A 56 4.24 -4.10 8.22
C LEU A 56 5.46 -4.65 8.94
N ALA A 57 5.91 -5.82 8.51
CA ALA A 57 7.10 -6.51 9.01
C ALA A 57 7.76 -7.29 7.88
N SER A 58 9.03 -7.65 8.04
CA SER A 58 9.69 -8.56 7.11
C SER A 58 9.19 -10.00 7.31
N ILE A 59 8.34 -10.46 6.41
CA ILE A 59 7.82 -11.83 6.42
C ILE A 59 8.96 -12.83 6.21
N TRP A 60 9.92 -12.50 5.34
CA TRP A 60 11.13 -13.30 5.16
C TRP A 60 11.89 -13.50 6.46
N ARG A 61 12.06 -12.43 7.27
CA ARG A 61 12.74 -12.50 8.57
C ARG A 61 11.89 -13.24 9.60
N LEU A 62 10.60 -12.95 9.67
CA LEU A 62 9.69 -13.69 10.54
C LEU A 62 9.81 -15.21 10.35
N ALA A 63 9.95 -15.67 9.09
CA ALA A 63 10.06 -17.08 8.80
C ALA A 63 11.43 -17.71 9.19
N ARG A 64 12.48 -16.89 9.45
CA ARG A 64 13.87 -17.39 9.65
C ARG A 64 14.49 -17.03 10.98
N ASP A 65 14.02 -15.95 11.61
CA ASP A 65 14.59 -15.38 12.83
C ASP A 65 13.53 -15.36 13.93
N GLU A 66 13.63 -16.27 14.88
CA GLU A 66 12.68 -16.39 16.00
C GLU A 66 12.72 -15.17 16.93
N GLU A 67 13.88 -14.53 17.07
CA GLU A 67 14.04 -13.34 17.91
C GLU A 67 13.34 -12.13 17.31
N TYR A 68 13.08 -12.15 16.01
CA TYR A 68 12.42 -11.03 15.34
C TYR A 68 10.96 -10.88 15.75
N ALA A 69 10.22 -11.98 15.89
CA ALA A 69 8.82 -11.93 16.37
C ALA A 69 8.74 -11.43 17.83
N LYS A 70 9.68 -11.84 18.68
CA LYS A 70 9.77 -11.34 20.06
C LYS A 70 10.05 -9.84 20.09
N TRP A 71 11.02 -9.40 19.29
CA TRP A 71 11.33 -7.98 19.17
C TRP A 71 10.15 -7.15 18.64
N LEU A 72 9.40 -7.63 17.65
CA LEU A 72 8.17 -6.96 17.22
C LEU A 72 7.17 -6.79 18.37
N LYS A 73 7.04 -7.79 19.24
CA LYS A 73 6.21 -7.68 20.45
C LYS A 73 6.75 -6.64 21.43
N GLU A 74 8.06 -6.62 21.67
CA GLU A 74 8.74 -5.68 22.57
C GLU A 74 8.51 -4.23 22.13
N ILE A 75 8.58 -3.93 20.83
CA ILE A 75 8.32 -2.58 20.31
C ILE A 75 6.84 -2.23 20.20
N GLY A 76 5.95 -3.13 20.67
CA GLY A 76 4.52 -2.90 20.77
C GLY A 76 3.69 -3.19 19.52
N THR A 77 4.23 -3.94 18.56
CA THR A 77 3.48 -4.39 17.37
C THR A 77 2.29 -5.25 17.81
N LYS A 78 1.08 -4.92 17.34
CA LYS A 78 -0.17 -5.62 17.68
C LYS A 78 -0.64 -6.54 16.57
N ALA A 79 -0.50 -6.10 15.34
CA ALA A 79 -0.88 -6.86 14.15
C ALA A 79 0.19 -6.74 13.08
N VAL A 80 0.27 -7.75 12.20
CA VAL A 80 1.14 -7.75 11.02
C VAL A 80 0.33 -8.20 9.80
N GLN A 81 0.38 -7.41 8.74
CA GLN A 81 -0.23 -7.77 7.48
C GLN A 81 0.64 -8.76 6.72
N ILE A 82 0.03 -9.84 6.27
CA ILE A 82 0.65 -10.88 5.44
C ILE A 82 -0.11 -10.96 4.13
N THR A 83 0.60 -10.83 3.02
CA THR A 83 0.00 -10.76 1.69
C THR A 83 0.09 -12.11 0.97
N PHE A 84 -1.05 -12.54 0.43
CA PHE A 84 -1.19 -13.72 -0.42
C PHE A 84 -1.71 -13.33 -1.80
N PHE A 85 -1.36 -14.10 -2.82
CA PHE A 85 -1.89 -14.00 -4.18
C PHE A 85 -2.64 -15.26 -4.61
N GLY A 86 -3.03 -16.09 -3.67
CA GLY A 86 -3.58 -17.43 -3.82
C GLY A 86 -2.82 -18.41 -2.96
N LEU A 87 -2.76 -19.67 -3.37
CA LEU A 87 -1.95 -20.72 -2.75
C LEU A 87 -0.46 -20.61 -3.15
N GLU A 88 0.29 -21.71 -2.97
CA GLU A 88 1.75 -21.71 -3.06
C GLU A 88 2.25 -21.22 -4.43
N GLU A 89 1.72 -21.76 -5.53
CA GLU A 89 2.18 -21.43 -6.87
C GLU A 89 1.99 -19.93 -7.20
N ASN A 90 0.77 -19.41 -6.99
CA ASN A 90 0.47 -18.01 -7.27
C ASN A 90 1.22 -17.06 -6.31
N THR A 91 1.26 -17.36 -5.01
CA THR A 91 1.95 -16.48 -4.06
C THR A 91 3.46 -16.43 -4.32
N ASP A 92 4.09 -17.56 -4.61
CA ASP A 92 5.52 -17.62 -4.95
C ASP A 92 5.82 -16.89 -6.27
N TYR A 93 4.96 -17.05 -7.28
CA TYR A 93 5.08 -16.39 -8.57
C TYR A 93 5.02 -14.86 -8.45
N PHE A 94 3.96 -14.32 -7.84
CA PHE A 94 3.77 -12.87 -7.73
C PHE A 94 4.78 -12.19 -6.78
N THR A 95 5.21 -12.87 -5.74
CA THR A 95 6.29 -12.37 -4.87
C THR A 95 7.68 -12.53 -5.50
N ARG A 96 7.79 -13.23 -6.64
CA ARG A 96 9.05 -13.58 -7.30
C ARG A 96 10.05 -14.29 -6.36
N ARG A 97 9.51 -15.06 -5.44
CA ARG A 97 10.33 -15.72 -4.40
C ARG A 97 9.79 -17.11 -4.09
N PRO A 98 10.49 -18.17 -4.53
CA PRO A 98 10.13 -19.54 -4.18
C PRO A 98 10.07 -19.73 -2.67
N GLY A 99 9.01 -20.36 -2.17
CA GLY A 99 8.75 -20.60 -0.75
C GLY A 99 8.17 -19.40 0.00
N ALA A 100 7.74 -18.32 -0.68
CA ALA A 100 7.11 -17.17 -0.05
C ALA A 100 5.79 -17.53 0.64
N PHE A 101 4.97 -18.40 0.02
CA PHE A 101 3.76 -18.91 0.65
C PHE A 101 4.05 -19.64 1.96
N ARG A 102 5.05 -20.52 1.95
CA ARG A 102 5.48 -21.25 3.16
C ARG A 102 6.00 -20.30 4.24
N ASP A 103 6.76 -19.28 3.84
CA ASP A 103 7.20 -18.23 4.76
C ASP A 103 6.02 -17.48 5.39
N ASN A 104 4.96 -17.18 4.62
CA ASN A 104 3.74 -16.56 5.12
C ASN A 104 3.07 -17.41 6.21
N ILE A 105 3.00 -18.73 6.02
CA ILE A 105 2.44 -19.65 7.01
C ILE A 105 3.32 -19.68 8.27
N ILE A 106 4.63 -19.82 8.14
CA ILE A 106 5.56 -19.81 9.29
C ILE A 106 5.48 -18.47 10.03
N ALA A 107 5.42 -17.36 9.31
CA ALA A 107 5.26 -16.04 9.91
C ALA A 107 3.96 -15.92 10.70
N THR A 108 2.84 -16.43 10.15
CA THR A 108 1.55 -16.49 10.85
C THR A 108 1.66 -17.24 12.17
N GLU A 109 2.27 -18.41 12.16
CA GLU A 109 2.48 -19.22 13.38
C GLU A 109 3.29 -18.46 14.43
N ARG A 110 4.43 -17.92 14.05
CA ARG A 110 5.32 -17.19 14.97
C ARG A 110 4.68 -15.91 15.56
N LEU A 111 3.87 -15.21 14.76
CA LEU A 111 3.13 -14.05 15.25
C LEU A 111 2.12 -14.46 16.32
N LEU A 112 1.33 -15.51 16.07
CA LEU A 112 0.34 -16.01 17.03
C LEU A 112 1.00 -16.49 18.33
N GLU A 113 2.16 -17.15 18.27
CA GLU A 113 2.94 -17.57 19.44
C GLU A 113 3.37 -16.39 20.32
N GLN A 114 3.60 -15.21 19.72
CA GLN A 114 3.95 -13.98 20.44
C GLN A 114 2.71 -13.13 20.81
N GLY A 115 1.50 -13.58 20.51
CA GLY A 115 0.27 -12.79 20.71
C GLY A 115 0.24 -11.54 19.84
N ILE A 116 0.75 -11.62 18.61
CA ILE A 116 0.62 -10.63 17.54
C ILE A 116 -0.37 -11.19 16.53
N TYR A 117 -1.33 -10.38 16.08
CA TYR A 117 -2.40 -10.88 15.22
C TYR A 117 -1.99 -10.89 13.75
N PRO A 118 -2.10 -12.02 13.04
CA PRO A 118 -1.93 -12.02 11.60
C PRO A 118 -3.15 -11.37 10.94
N ARG A 119 -2.91 -10.43 10.04
CA ARG A 119 -3.91 -9.85 9.14
C ARG A 119 -3.61 -10.31 7.73
N TRP A 120 -4.42 -11.21 7.19
CA TRP A 120 -4.21 -11.75 5.87
C TRP A 120 -4.89 -10.88 4.82
N GLN A 121 -4.10 -10.41 3.86
CA GLN A 121 -4.57 -9.76 2.64
C GLN A 121 -4.42 -10.75 1.49
N LEU A 122 -5.53 -11.04 0.80
CA LEU A 122 -5.53 -11.87 -0.38
C LEU A 122 -5.79 -11.01 -1.61
N PHE A 123 -4.80 -10.90 -2.48
CA PHE A 123 -4.98 -10.21 -3.75
C PHE A 123 -5.79 -11.06 -4.73
N LEU A 124 -6.89 -10.50 -5.18
CA LEU A 124 -7.78 -11.12 -6.14
C LEU A 124 -7.25 -10.89 -7.56
N THR A 125 -6.78 -11.97 -8.19
CA THR A 125 -6.33 -12.01 -9.58
C THR A 125 -7.09 -13.11 -10.31
N THR A 126 -7.14 -13.03 -11.65
CA THR A 126 -7.80 -14.08 -12.46
C THR A 126 -7.20 -15.46 -12.23
N SER A 127 -5.90 -15.55 -11.94
CA SER A 127 -5.21 -16.81 -11.65
C SER A 127 -5.56 -17.40 -10.28
N ALA A 128 -5.89 -16.57 -9.29
CA ALA A 128 -6.19 -17.01 -7.93
C ALA A 128 -7.63 -17.50 -7.74
N ILE A 129 -8.57 -17.17 -8.66
CA ILE A 129 -9.99 -17.44 -8.48
C ILE A 129 -10.30 -18.92 -8.23
N SER A 130 -9.62 -19.81 -8.94
CA SER A 130 -9.81 -21.26 -8.79
C SER A 130 -9.31 -21.84 -7.47
N GLU A 131 -8.50 -21.08 -6.73
CA GLU A 131 -7.86 -21.51 -5.48
C GLU A 131 -8.62 -21.03 -4.23
N LEU A 132 -9.63 -20.16 -4.37
CA LEU A 132 -10.25 -19.44 -3.25
C LEU A 132 -10.94 -20.36 -2.25
N GLU A 133 -11.61 -21.42 -2.69
CA GLU A 133 -12.23 -22.42 -1.79
C GLU A 133 -11.17 -23.16 -0.98
N GLU A 134 -10.09 -23.61 -1.63
CA GLU A 134 -8.99 -24.28 -0.91
C GLU A 134 -8.25 -23.32 0.02
N PHE A 135 -8.16 -22.02 -0.34
CA PHE A 135 -7.63 -20.99 0.55
C PHE A 135 -8.48 -20.82 1.82
N VAL A 136 -9.81 -20.87 1.69
CA VAL A 136 -10.73 -20.88 2.85
C VAL A 136 -10.52 -22.14 3.69
N HIS A 137 -10.41 -23.31 3.06
CA HIS A 137 -10.08 -24.56 3.76
C HIS A 137 -8.72 -24.47 4.51
N LEU A 138 -7.74 -23.78 3.96
CA LEU A 138 -6.47 -23.53 4.65
C LEU A 138 -6.67 -22.71 5.92
N VAL A 139 -7.44 -21.62 5.87
CA VAL A 139 -7.77 -20.78 7.04
C VAL A 139 -8.38 -21.62 8.16
N HIS A 140 -9.38 -22.44 7.81
CA HIS A 140 -10.06 -23.32 8.79
C HIS A 140 -9.14 -24.42 9.32
N ARG A 141 -8.34 -25.03 8.47
CA ARG A 141 -7.38 -26.10 8.84
C ARG A 141 -6.32 -25.59 9.83
N LEU A 142 -5.90 -24.33 9.68
CA LEU A 142 -4.98 -23.65 10.60
C LEU A 142 -5.67 -23.11 11.87
N ASN A 143 -7.00 -23.17 11.95
CA ASN A 143 -7.80 -22.67 13.07
C ASN A 143 -7.47 -21.22 13.47
N LEU A 144 -7.30 -20.35 12.47
CA LEU A 144 -6.74 -19.01 12.69
C LEU A 144 -7.63 -18.10 13.55
N GLU A 145 -8.96 -18.23 13.43
CA GLU A 145 -9.89 -17.42 14.22
C GLU A 145 -9.78 -17.70 15.71
N GLU A 146 -9.89 -18.98 16.09
CA GLU A 146 -9.81 -19.38 17.49
C GLU A 146 -8.44 -19.05 18.08
N ARG A 147 -7.39 -19.32 17.34
CA ARG A 147 -6.00 -19.06 17.77
C ARG A 147 -5.73 -17.56 17.95
N ALA A 148 -6.26 -16.71 17.08
CA ALA A 148 -6.15 -15.26 17.25
C ALA A 148 -6.90 -14.77 18.50
N VAL A 149 -8.08 -15.33 18.78
CA VAL A 149 -8.84 -15.05 20.02
C VAL A 149 -8.04 -15.49 21.25
N GLN A 150 -7.44 -16.70 21.24
CA GLN A 150 -6.58 -17.18 22.31
C GLN A 150 -5.35 -16.30 22.52
N ALA A 151 -4.80 -15.71 21.44
CA ALA A 151 -3.72 -14.75 21.50
C ALA A 151 -4.18 -13.34 22.00
N GLY A 152 -5.48 -13.17 22.29
CA GLY A 152 -6.06 -11.95 22.85
C GLY A 152 -6.55 -10.94 21.81
N GLY A 153 -6.78 -11.34 20.55
CA GLY A 153 -7.27 -10.48 19.48
C GLY A 153 -8.19 -11.15 18.49
N LYS A 154 -8.11 -10.74 17.23
CA LYS A 154 -9.00 -11.16 16.17
C LYS A 154 -8.20 -11.48 14.91
N PHE A 155 -8.49 -12.60 14.26
CA PHE A 155 -8.00 -12.88 12.92
C PHE A 155 -8.75 -11.99 11.91
N THR A 156 -7.99 -11.34 11.05
CA THR A 156 -8.53 -10.49 9.98
C THR A 156 -8.09 -11.05 8.63
N LEU A 157 -9.06 -11.17 7.72
CA LEU A 157 -8.84 -11.57 6.34
C LEU A 157 -9.66 -10.66 5.43
N PHE A 158 -9.07 -10.18 4.35
CA PHE A 158 -9.76 -9.37 3.37
C PHE A 158 -9.21 -9.56 1.96
N LEU A 159 -10.11 -9.40 0.99
CA LEU A 159 -9.77 -9.36 -0.42
C LEU A 159 -9.37 -7.94 -0.83
N ASN A 160 -8.44 -7.83 -1.74
CA ASN A 160 -8.10 -6.59 -2.42
C ASN A 160 -7.71 -6.89 -3.86
N THR A 161 -7.68 -5.89 -4.72
CA THR A 161 -7.08 -5.99 -6.06
C THR A 161 -5.76 -5.23 -6.07
N PRO A 162 -4.74 -5.65 -6.84
CA PRO A 162 -3.49 -4.91 -6.93
C PRO A 162 -3.75 -3.48 -7.42
N THR A 163 -3.35 -2.49 -6.66
CA THR A 163 -3.44 -1.07 -7.08
C THR A 163 -2.61 -0.86 -8.34
N PRO A 164 -3.16 -0.27 -9.41
CA PRO A 164 -2.50 -0.18 -10.71
C PRO A 164 -1.43 0.92 -10.74
N ASN A 165 -0.40 0.76 -9.91
CA ASN A 165 0.77 1.63 -9.87
C ASN A 165 2.07 0.83 -9.79
N GLY A 166 3.20 1.44 -10.14
CA GLY A 166 4.51 0.79 -10.12
C GLY A 166 4.51 -0.54 -10.88
N GLU A 167 5.07 -1.57 -10.28
CA GLU A 167 5.15 -2.91 -10.88
C GLU A 167 3.78 -3.58 -11.06
N ALA A 168 2.80 -3.26 -10.21
CA ALA A 168 1.45 -3.82 -10.29
C ALA A 168 0.68 -3.34 -11.54
N PHE A 169 1.06 -2.22 -12.15
CA PHE A 169 0.50 -1.79 -13.41
C PHE A 169 0.76 -2.81 -14.54
N SER A 170 1.91 -3.49 -14.52
CA SER A 170 2.26 -4.50 -15.53
C SER A 170 1.39 -5.77 -15.46
N ILE A 171 0.72 -6.01 -14.35
CA ILE A 171 -0.18 -7.17 -14.13
C ILE A 171 -1.66 -6.78 -14.16
N GLU A 172 -2.00 -5.58 -14.64
CA GLU A 172 -3.40 -5.14 -14.77
C GLU A 172 -4.27 -6.12 -15.60
N HIS A 173 -3.68 -6.78 -16.58
CA HIS A 173 -4.35 -7.79 -17.39
C HIS A 173 -4.84 -9.02 -16.58
N LEU A 174 -4.35 -9.20 -15.35
CA LEU A 174 -4.80 -10.25 -14.43
C LEU A 174 -5.89 -9.76 -13.46
N ARG A 175 -6.33 -8.51 -13.57
CA ARG A 175 -7.43 -7.98 -12.78
C ARG A 175 -8.74 -8.70 -13.15
N PRO A 176 -9.51 -9.18 -12.17
CA PRO A 176 -10.75 -9.89 -12.47
C PRO A 176 -11.86 -8.95 -12.95
N SER A 177 -12.85 -9.49 -13.63
CA SER A 177 -14.13 -8.82 -13.89
C SER A 177 -14.96 -8.75 -12.60
N VAL A 178 -15.83 -7.74 -12.49
CA VAL A 178 -16.82 -7.61 -11.41
C VAL A 178 -17.71 -8.87 -11.26
N ASP A 179 -17.90 -9.63 -12.32
CA ASP A 179 -18.70 -10.87 -12.30
C ASP A 179 -18.15 -11.95 -11.35
N VAL A 180 -16.88 -11.83 -10.96
CA VAL A 180 -16.27 -12.75 -10.00
C VAL A 180 -16.88 -12.61 -8.61
N LEU A 181 -17.34 -11.41 -8.23
CA LEU A 181 -17.86 -11.13 -6.89
C LEU A 181 -19.04 -12.05 -6.50
N GLY A 182 -19.91 -12.38 -7.47
CA GLY A 182 -21.02 -13.30 -7.25
C GLY A 182 -20.64 -14.77 -7.11
N ARG A 183 -19.36 -15.13 -7.30
CA ARG A 183 -18.85 -16.51 -7.25
C ARG A 183 -17.80 -16.71 -6.15
N LEU A 184 -17.48 -15.67 -5.39
CA LEU A 184 -16.53 -15.77 -4.31
C LEU A 184 -17.10 -16.58 -3.14
N PRO A 185 -16.28 -17.35 -2.42
CA PRO A 185 -16.68 -18.01 -1.18
C PRO A 185 -17.30 -17.01 -0.20
N LYS A 186 -18.48 -17.36 0.36
CA LYS A 186 -19.19 -16.48 1.29
C LYS A 186 -18.32 -16.04 2.47
N TYR A 187 -17.47 -16.92 2.97
CA TYR A 187 -16.54 -16.62 4.05
C TYR A 187 -15.62 -15.43 3.71
N LEU A 188 -15.05 -15.42 2.50
CA LEU A 188 -14.17 -14.31 2.06
C LEU A 188 -14.94 -13.00 1.90
N LEU A 189 -16.17 -13.07 1.39
CA LEU A 189 -17.04 -11.89 1.26
C LEU A 189 -17.35 -11.29 2.63
N ASP A 190 -17.82 -12.10 3.57
CA ASP A 190 -18.21 -11.66 4.91
C ASP A 190 -16.99 -11.03 5.64
N LYS A 191 -15.81 -11.66 5.56
CA LYS A 191 -14.56 -11.14 6.17
C LYS A 191 -14.10 -9.84 5.53
N THR A 192 -14.27 -9.69 4.23
CA THR A 192 -13.89 -8.47 3.51
C THR A 192 -14.82 -7.31 3.87
N ILE A 193 -16.12 -7.52 3.87
CA ILE A 193 -17.13 -6.54 4.30
C ILE A 193 -16.84 -6.11 5.75
N GLU A 194 -16.62 -7.07 6.65
CA GLU A 194 -16.29 -6.81 8.04
C GLU A 194 -15.02 -5.98 8.20
N HIS A 195 -13.95 -6.31 7.44
CA HIS A 195 -12.67 -5.60 7.50
C HIS A 195 -12.80 -4.12 7.12
N PHE A 196 -13.50 -3.83 6.03
CA PHE A 196 -13.67 -2.46 5.54
C PHE A 196 -14.82 -1.71 6.24
N GLY A 197 -15.63 -2.38 7.07
CA GLY A 197 -16.84 -1.80 7.64
C GLY A 197 -17.84 -1.38 6.57
N ALA A 198 -17.84 -2.10 5.44
CA ALA A 198 -18.65 -1.79 4.28
C ALA A 198 -20.09 -2.32 4.43
N THR A 199 -21.03 -1.77 3.66
CA THR A 199 -22.42 -2.22 3.65
C THR A 199 -22.61 -3.53 2.87
N ASP A 200 -21.80 -3.70 1.83
CA ASP A 200 -21.83 -4.85 0.94
C ASP A 200 -20.48 -5.04 0.24
N ILE A 201 -20.36 -6.05 -0.62
CA ILE A 201 -19.10 -6.40 -1.27
C ILE A 201 -18.68 -5.37 -2.33
N ASN A 202 -19.62 -4.69 -2.99
CA ASN A 202 -19.29 -3.66 -3.96
C ASN A 202 -18.71 -2.43 -3.27
N ALA A 203 -19.25 -2.06 -2.10
CA ALA A 203 -18.68 -1.02 -1.26
C ALA A 203 -17.29 -1.38 -0.72
N ALA A 204 -17.00 -2.68 -0.52
CA ALA A 204 -15.71 -3.15 -0.04
C ALA A 204 -14.65 -3.33 -1.15
N CYS A 205 -15.03 -3.90 -2.29
CA CYS A 205 -14.12 -4.29 -3.37
C CYS A 205 -14.20 -3.38 -4.61
N GLY A 206 -15.24 -2.56 -4.71
CA GLY A 206 -15.45 -1.65 -5.83
C GLY A 206 -16.47 -2.16 -6.86
N LYS A 207 -16.45 -1.53 -8.03
CA LYS A 207 -17.36 -1.73 -9.15
C LYS A 207 -16.59 -1.97 -10.43
N SER A 208 -17.30 -2.19 -11.54
CA SER A 208 -16.66 -2.22 -12.86
C SER A 208 -16.10 -0.84 -13.24
N GLU A 209 -15.09 -0.81 -14.08
CA GLU A 209 -14.59 0.46 -14.63
C GLU A 209 -15.68 1.21 -15.41
N ALA A 210 -16.58 0.48 -16.09
CA ALA A 210 -17.73 1.07 -16.78
C ALA A 210 -18.64 1.86 -15.82
N GLU A 211 -18.98 1.28 -14.65
CA GLU A 211 -19.80 1.96 -13.63
C GLU A 211 -19.06 3.18 -13.05
N TRP A 212 -17.75 3.06 -12.78
CA TRP A 212 -16.96 4.20 -12.34
C TRP A 212 -16.85 5.28 -13.41
N PHE A 213 -16.72 4.91 -14.68
CA PHE A 213 -16.74 5.86 -15.79
C PHE A 213 -18.03 6.69 -15.80
N GLU A 214 -19.20 6.03 -15.70
CA GLU A 214 -20.50 6.71 -15.66
C GLU A 214 -20.62 7.65 -14.45
N GLU A 215 -20.10 7.27 -13.29
CA GLU A 215 -20.17 8.07 -12.06
C GLU A 215 -19.19 9.26 -12.08
N LEU A 216 -18.02 9.11 -12.68
CA LEU A 216 -16.93 10.09 -12.61
C LEU A 216 -16.80 10.98 -13.85
N ILE A 217 -17.53 10.69 -14.93
CA ILE A 217 -17.46 11.47 -16.19
C ILE A 217 -17.91 12.94 -16.04
N GLU A 218 -18.67 13.26 -15.00
CA GLU A 218 -19.12 14.60 -14.67
C GLU A 218 -18.37 15.23 -13.47
N CYS A 219 -17.35 14.54 -12.93
CA CYS A 219 -16.62 15.01 -11.76
C CYS A 219 -15.62 16.13 -12.13
N GLU A 220 -15.96 17.37 -11.76
CA GLU A 220 -15.16 18.58 -12.02
C GLU A 220 -13.95 18.72 -11.07
N GLU A 221 -13.94 17.99 -9.97
CA GLU A 221 -12.90 18.09 -8.97
C GLU A 221 -11.67 17.23 -9.35
N PRO A 222 -10.46 17.69 -9.05
CA PRO A 222 -9.27 16.84 -9.18
C PRO A 222 -9.25 15.78 -8.10
N TYR A 223 -8.57 14.66 -8.38
CA TYR A 223 -8.40 13.59 -7.42
C TYR A 223 -7.26 13.87 -6.45
N ALA A 224 -7.51 14.64 -5.43
CA ALA A 224 -6.57 14.95 -4.35
C ALA A 224 -6.57 13.84 -3.27
N ASP A 225 -6.21 12.60 -3.62
CA ASP A 225 -6.06 11.53 -2.63
C ASP A 225 -4.72 11.64 -1.90
N LEU A 226 -4.63 12.61 -0.99
CA LEU A 226 -3.59 12.61 0.00
C LEU A 226 -4.21 12.60 1.41
N PRO A 227 -4.60 11.43 1.92
CA PRO A 227 -4.94 11.29 3.33
C PRO A 227 -3.70 11.51 4.21
N TRP A 228 -2.54 11.53 3.60
CA TRP A 228 -1.25 11.70 4.24
C TRP A 228 -0.76 13.12 4.01
N LYS A 229 -0.51 13.80 5.10
CA LYS A 229 0.32 14.99 5.12
C LYS A 229 1.60 14.65 4.35
N LEU A 230 2.07 15.57 3.55
CA LEU A 230 3.26 15.56 2.74
C LEU A 230 4.27 14.42 3.01
N ALA A 231 4.37 13.48 2.08
CA ALA A 231 5.35 12.41 2.14
C ALA A 231 6.45 12.64 1.09
N PHE A 232 7.70 12.62 1.53
CA PHE A 232 8.85 12.62 0.65
C PHE A 232 9.57 11.29 0.73
N MET A 233 9.80 10.67 -0.42
CA MET A 233 10.68 9.54 -0.53
C MET A 233 12.07 9.98 -0.96
N ILE A 234 13.08 9.57 -0.19
CA ILE A 234 14.48 9.93 -0.44
C ILE A 234 15.25 8.67 -0.77
N THR A 235 15.76 8.60 -2.00
CA THR A 235 16.55 7.46 -2.47
C THR A 235 18.00 7.50 -1.96
N PRO A 236 18.77 6.38 -2.00
CA PRO A 236 20.15 6.33 -1.52
C PRO A 236 21.07 7.34 -2.21
N ASP A 237 20.79 7.72 -3.46
CA ASP A 237 21.52 8.76 -4.20
C ASP A 237 21.04 10.19 -3.89
N LEU A 238 20.18 10.34 -2.87
CA LEU A 238 19.58 11.60 -2.42
C LEU A 238 18.57 12.22 -3.41
N GLY A 239 18.06 11.46 -4.36
CA GLY A 239 16.88 11.82 -5.15
C GLY A 239 15.66 11.96 -4.24
N VAL A 240 14.84 12.99 -4.45
CA VAL A 240 13.62 13.24 -3.68
C VAL A 240 12.42 13.14 -4.60
N PHE A 241 11.45 12.35 -4.19
CA PHE A 241 10.18 12.15 -4.87
C PHE A 241 9.05 12.57 -3.93
N SER A 242 8.05 13.21 -4.48
CA SER A 242 6.79 13.42 -3.78
C SER A 242 5.93 12.17 -3.93
N ASN A 243 5.23 11.80 -2.88
CA ASN A 243 4.40 10.60 -2.87
C ASN A 243 5.17 9.27 -2.68
N LEU A 244 4.47 8.30 -2.09
CA LEU A 244 5.02 6.96 -1.77
C LEU A 244 4.87 5.94 -2.91
N GLY A 245 4.13 6.27 -3.98
CA GLY A 245 3.74 5.29 -4.98
C GLY A 245 4.72 5.12 -6.13
N GLU A 246 5.14 6.22 -6.74
CA GLU A 246 5.83 6.19 -8.02
C GLU A 246 7.19 6.89 -7.95
N MET A 247 8.24 6.20 -8.39
CA MET A 247 9.58 6.78 -8.54
C MET A 247 9.88 7.14 -10.00
N THR A 248 8.89 7.66 -10.71
CA THR A 248 9.02 8.12 -12.09
C THR A 248 9.51 9.57 -12.16
N PRO A 249 9.99 10.05 -13.30
CA PRO A 249 10.37 11.44 -13.50
C PRO A 249 9.26 12.44 -13.13
N GLY A 250 7.99 12.10 -13.37
CA GLY A 250 6.83 12.95 -13.06
C GLY A 250 6.63 13.24 -11.57
N TRP A 251 7.27 12.48 -10.68
CA TRP A 251 7.22 12.67 -9.21
C TRP A 251 8.54 13.14 -8.62
N LYS A 252 9.58 13.33 -9.44
CA LYS A 252 10.94 13.65 -8.98
C LYS A 252 11.13 15.14 -8.72
N LEU A 253 11.09 15.54 -7.46
CA LEU A 253 11.30 16.92 -7.02
C LEU A 253 12.76 17.40 -7.19
N GLY A 254 13.74 16.50 -7.19
CA GLY A 254 15.13 16.88 -7.36
C GLY A 254 16.10 15.97 -6.61
N ASN A 255 17.24 16.52 -6.23
CA ASN A 255 18.27 15.83 -5.48
C ASN A 255 18.81 16.73 -4.38
N LEU A 256 18.82 16.28 -3.13
CA LEU A 256 19.22 17.09 -1.96
C LEU A 256 20.65 17.64 -2.05
N LYS A 257 21.55 16.92 -2.71
CA LYS A 257 22.95 17.35 -2.86
C LYS A 257 23.12 18.42 -3.94
N ARG A 258 22.36 18.34 -5.03
CA ARG A 258 22.48 19.24 -6.18
C ARG A 258 21.59 20.47 -6.08
N ASP A 259 20.33 20.23 -5.71
CA ASP A 259 19.28 21.26 -5.77
C ASP A 259 19.07 21.95 -4.42
N GLY A 260 19.31 21.24 -3.32
CA GLY A 260 19.04 21.71 -1.97
C GLY A 260 17.54 21.69 -1.63
N ILE A 261 17.23 21.80 -0.34
CA ILE A 261 15.86 21.68 0.19
C ILE A 261 14.92 22.76 -0.34
N SER A 262 15.40 24.01 -0.45
CA SER A 262 14.54 25.14 -0.87
C SER A 262 13.97 24.95 -2.28
N LYS A 263 14.80 24.49 -3.24
CA LYS A 263 14.32 24.22 -4.61
C LYS A 263 13.36 23.03 -4.65
N ILE A 264 13.60 22.01 -3.83
CA ILE A 264 12.75 20.83 -3.73
C ILE A 264 11.36 21.23 -3.24
N ILE A 265 11.27 22.01 -2.15
CA ILE A 265 10.00 22.50 -1.62
C ILE A 265 9.31 23.43 -2.62
N GLN A 266 10.03 24.34 -3.27
CA GLN A 266 9.44 25.22 -4.30
C GLN A 266 8.82 24.44 -5.48
N ARG A 267 9.49 23.36 -5.92
CA ARG A 267 8.93 22.50 -6.99
C ARG A 267 7.67 21.78 -6.54
N TYR A 268 7.65 21.33 -5.29
CA TYR A 268 6.46 20.75 -4.70
C TYR A 268 5.31 21.75 -4.62
N GLU A 269 5.53 22.94 -4.08
CA GLU A 269 4.50 23.98 -3.89
C GLU A 269 3.96 24.56 -5.21
N ARG A 270 4.73 24.49 -6.29
CA ARG A 270 4.32 24.97 -7.62
C ARG A 270 3.56 23.93 -8.42
N ASP A 271 3.45 22.69 -7.89
CA ASP A 271 2.84 21.55 -8.60
C ASP A 271 3.31 21.41 -10.04
N SER A 272 4.60 21.73 -10.27
CA SER A 272 5.21 21.84 -11.60
C SER A 272 5.57 20.50 -12.22
N LEU A 273 5.36 19.40 -11.49
CA LEU A 273 5.61 18.05 -11.95
C LEU A 273 4.33 17.44 -12.50
N SER A 274 4.46 16.66 -13.56
CA SER A 274 3.29 16.02 -14.20
C SER A 274 2.44 15.22 -13.21
N GLY A 275 3.05 14.40 -12.35
CA GLY A 275 2.32 13.63 -11.33
C GLY A 275 1.56 14.50 -10.33
N LEU A 276 2.17 15.58 -9.81
CA LEU A 276 1.50 16.52 -8.90
C LEU A 276 0.40 17.31 -9.62
N HIS A 277 0.70 17.80 -10.82
CA HIS A 277 -0.29 18.54 -11.61
C HIS A 277 -1.52 17.69 -11.92
N GLY A 278 -1.31 16.46 -12.38
CA GLY A 278 -2.39 15.52 -12.63
C GLY A 278 -3.26 15.26 -11.41
N MET A 279 -2.64 15.06 -10.25
CA MET A 279 -3.35 14.78 -9.01
C MET A 279 -4.16 15.96 -8.47
N PHE A 280 -3.62 17.19 -8.54
CA PHE A 280 -4.21 18.34 -7.86
C PHE A 280 -4.96 19.30 -8.78
N HIS A 281 -4.78 19.25 -10.09
CA HIS A 281 -5.32 20.24 -11.01
C HIS A 281 -6.09 19.67 -12.19
N VAL A 282 -5.91 18.38 -12.52
CA VAL A 282 -6.64 17.76 -13.63
C VAL A 282 -7.97 17.23 -13.11
N PRO A 283 -9.12 17.72 -13.59
CA PRO A 283 -10.44 17.20 -13.20
C PRO A 283 -10.55 15.71 -13.53
N VAL A 284 -11.17 14.93 -12.62
CA VAL A 284 -11.35 13.49 -12.83
C VAL A 284 -12.11 13.20 -14.11
N ARG A 285 -13.07 14.06 -14.52
CA ARG A 285 -13.79 13.92 -15.79
C ARG A 285 -12.85 13.89 -17.00
N GLU A 286 -11.80 14.74 -17.03
CA GLU A 286 -10.86 14.78 -18.14
C GLU A 286 -10.06 13.47 -18.23
N LEU A 287 -9.65 12.94 -17.07
CA LEU A 287 -9.00 11.64 -17.00
C LEU A 287 -9.94 10.52 -17.46
N ALA A 288 -11.21 10.55 -17.04
CA ALA A 288 -12.22 9.58 -17.44
C ALA A 288 -12.50 9.65 -18.96
N GLN A 289 -12.68 10.84 -19.52
CA GLN A 289 -12.94 11.04 -20.96
C GLN A 289 -11.81 10.51 -21.84
N GLU A 290 -10.56 10.67 -21.41
CA GLU A 290 -9.40 10.32 -22.23
C GLU A 290 -8.95 8.87 -21.99
N TYR A 291 -9.00 8.36 -20.76
CA TYR A 291 -8.43 7.05 -20.36
C TYR A 291 -9.45 6.05 -19.85
N GLY A 292 -10.68 6.45 -19.63
CA GLY A 292 -11.75 5.58 -19.16
C GLY A 292 -12.23 4.61 -20.24
N ARG A 293 -12.67 3.45 -19.81
CA ARG A 293 -13.17 2.38 -20.69
C ARG A 293 -14.64 2.09 -20.36
N PRO A 294 -15.60 2.72 -21.08
CA PRO A 294 -17.04 2.65 -20.74
C PRO A 294 -17.64 1.23 -20.85
N ASP A 295 -16.95 0.31 -21.53
CA ASP A 295 -17.39 -1.08 -21.69
C ASP A 295 -16.62 -2.07 -20.79
N SER A 296 -15.67 -1.58 -19.98
CA SER A 296 -14.79 -2.45 -19.18
C SER A 296 -15.52 -2.97 -17.94
N ARG A 297 -15.53 -4.29 -17.80
CA ARG A 297 -16.07 -4.97 -16.62
C ARG A 297 -15.01 -5.28 -15.55
N LEU A 298 -13.78 -4.78 -15.73
CA LEU A 298 -12.70 -5.00 -14.76
C LEU A 298 -13.04 -4.32 -13.43
N LEU A 299 -12.81 -5.05 -12.34
CA LEU A 299 -13.12 -4.63 -10.97
C LEU A 299 -12.11 -3.60 -10.46
N TYR A 300 -12.58 -2.44 -10.03
CA TYR A 300 -11.76 -1.40 -9.42
C TYR A 300 -12.45 -0.80 -8.20
N THR A 301 -11.67 -0.41 -7.21
CA THR A 301 -12.10 0.66 -6.30
C THR A 301 -12.03 2.00 -7.03
N GLU A 302 -12.72 3.02 -6.54
CA GLU A 302 -12.63 4.39 -7.09
C GLU A 302 -11.17 4.88 -7.15
N SER A 303 -10.46 4.73 -6.03
CA SER A 303 -9.04 5.09 -5.93
C SER A 303 -8.19 4.39 -6.99
N ASP A 304 -8.39 3.10 -7.20
CA ASP A 304 -7.61 2.33 -8.17
C ASP A 304 -7.88 2.77 -9.62
N VAL A 305 -9.15 3.02 -9.99
CA VAL A 305 -9.48 3.42 -11.36
C VAL A 305 -8.94 4.80 -11.68
N VAL A 306 -9.06 5.76 -10.76
CA VAL A 306 -8.53 7.11 -10.97
C VAL A 306 -7.00 7.10 -11.00
N ARG A 307 -6.34 6.31 -10.14
CA ARG A 307 -4.87 6.15 -10.19
C ARG A 307 -4.38 5.55 -11.50
N ARG A 308 -5.15 4.60 -12.06
CA ARG A 308 -4.87 4.07 -13.39
C ARG A 308 -4.93 5.17 -14.47
N TRP A 309 -5.97 5.99 -14.47
CA TRP A 309 -6.11 7.10 -15.42
C TRP A 309 -5.01 8.14 -15.24
N LEU A 310 -4.70 8.53 -14.00
CA LEU A 310 -3.58 9.43 -13.68
C LEU A 310 -2.23 8.87 -14.17
N ARG A 311 -2.00 7.57 -14.02
CA ARG A 311 -0.77 6.93 -14.52
C ARG A 311 -0.68 7.03 -16.04
N LEU A 312 -1.76 6.75 -16.75
CA LEU A 312 -1.81 6.87 -18.22
C LEU A 312 -1.63 8.33 -18.67
N TRP A 313 -2.25 9.26 -17.95
CA TRP A 313 -2.08 10.70 -18.21
C TRP A 313 -0.61 11.12 -18.02
N GLU A 314 0.06 10.70 -16.95
CA GLU A 314 1.47 10.99 -16.70
C GLU A 314 2.37 10.48 -17.84
N ASP A 315 2.14 9.27 -18.33
CA ASP A 315 2.91 8.67 -19.41
C ASP A 315 2.75 9.42 -20.75
N HIS A 316 1.66 10.18 -20.95
CA HIS A 316 1.43 11.01 -22.14
C HIS A 316 1.84 12.48 -21.94
N ALA A 317 1.84 13.00 -20.71
CA ALA A 317 2.21 14.38 -20.40
C ALA A 317 3.73 14.59 -20.23
N GLY A 318 4.53 13.54 -20.12
CA GLY A 318 5.99 13.55 -19.99
C GLY A 318 6.65 13.31 -21.31
#